data_06ed8e1a15bc66e54f717f2fba66193c
#
_entry.id   06ed8e1a15bc66e54f717f2fba66193c
#
_cell.length_a   1.000
_cell.length_b   1.000
_cell.length_c   1.000
_cell.angle_alpha   90.00
_cell.angle_beta   90.00
_cell.angle_gamma   90.00
#
_symmetry.space_group_name_H-M   'P 1'
#
loop_
_entity.id
_entity.type
_entity.pdbx_description
1 polymer ?
#
loop_
_entity_poly.entity_id
_entity_poly.type
_entity_poly.pdbx_seq_one_letter_code
_entity_poly.pdbx_strand_id
1 'polypeptide(L)'
;MSKDNEKDAKLKALKLTLDKLDKTYGKGTVMKMSDQAVQDVDAIPSGSLGLDLALGVGGYPRGRVIEIYGPESSGKTTLTLHAIAEAQKAGGIAAFIDAEHAFDRFYAEKLGVDIENLIISQPDHGEQALEIADNLIRSGAIDIIVVDSVAALTPKSEIEGEMGDSKMGLHARLMSQALRKLTSSISKTNCTVIFINQLREKIGVMFGNPETTTGGNALKFYASVRLDIRRSTQIKNSNSDVMGNKTRVKVVKNKVAPPFKMAEFDIMYGEGVSKVGEIIDIGVDYEIVKKSGSWFSYEDTKLGQGRDAVKTLLRDNPELMDELETKITEAIKIAKS
;
A
#
# COMPACT_ATOMS: atom_id res chain seq x y z
N MET A 1 -13.86 15.37 53.05
CA MET A 1 -12.79 14.62 52.38
C MET A 1 -12.31 15.45 51.25
N SER A 2 -11.02 15.75 51.17
CA SER A 2 -10.48 16.58 50.08
C SER A 2 -10.53 15.83 48.75
N LYS A 3 -10.72 16.55 47.63
CA LYS A 3 -10.76 16.00 46.28
C LYS A 3 -9.51 15.16 45.98
N ASP A 4 -8.40 15.41 46.65
CA ASP A 4 -7.14 14.68 46.50
C ASP A 4 -7.22 13.26 47.10
N ASN A 5 -7.86 13.09 48.27
CA ASN A 5 -8.08 11.77 48.88
C ASN A 5 -8.97 10.85 48.02
N GLU A 6 -9.96 11.41 47.33
CA GLU A 6 -10.84 10.67 46.45
C GLU A 6 -10.10 10.22 45.16
N LYS A 7 -9.20 11.08 44.63
CA LYS A 7 -8.36 10.78 43.45
C LYS A 7 -7.36 9.68 43.75
N ASP A 8 -6.73 9.71 44.94
CA ASP A 8 -5.76 8.69 45.37
C ASP A 8 -6.44 7.33 45.58
N ALA A 9 -7.64 7.30 46.15
CA ALA A 9 -8.41 6.06 46.29
C ALA A 9 -8.78 5.46 44.92
N LYS A 10 -9.16 6.29 43.92
CA LYS A 10 -9.46 5.86 42.55
C LYS A 10 -8.22 5.31 41.86
N LEU A 11 -7.06 5.95 42.02
CA LEU A 11 -5.78 5.49 41.42
C LEU A 11 -5.33 4.14 42.03
N LYS A 12 -5.47 3.92 43.30
CA LYS A 12 -5.20 2.63 43.97
C LYS A 12 -6.11 1.52 43.44
N ALA A 13 -7.39 1.77 43.35
CA ALA A 13 -8.37 0.82 42.81
C ALA A 13 -8.07 0.46 41.35
N LEU A 14 -7.70 1.47 40.52
CA LEU A 14 -7.31 1.26 39.15
C LEU A 14 -6.03 0.37 39.04
N LYS A 15 -5.01 0.66 39.84
CA LYS A 15 -3.78 -0.13 39.87
C LYS A 15 -4.04 -1.60 40.18
N LEU A 16 -4.84 -1.89 41.20
CA LEU A 16 -5.24 -3.26 41.57
C LEU A 16 -5.98 -3.96 40.41
N THR A 17 -6.82 -3.21 39.69
CA THR A 17 -7.55 -3.74 38.55
C THR A 17 -6.58 -4.05 37.37
N LEU A 18 -5.62 -3.17 37.07
CA LEU A 18 -4.60 -3.39 36.06
C LEU A 18 -3.73 -4.61 36.38
N ASP A 19 -3.27 -4.74 37.65
CA ASP A 19 -2.50 -5.90 38.12
C ASP A 19 -3.28 -7.22 37.98
N LYS A 20 -4.60 -7.19 38.20
CA LYS A 20 -5.48 -8.34 38.00
C LYS A 20 -5.64 -8.70 36.52
N LEU A 21 -5.80 -7.70 35.65
CA LEU A 21 -5.91 -7.89 34.20
C LEU A 21 -4.61 -8.46 33.62
N ASP A 22 -3.46 -7.96 34.07
CA ASP A 22 -2.14 -8.46 33.67
C ASP A 22 -1.93 -9.94 34.08
N LYS A 23 -2.41 -10.34 35.25
CA LYS A 23 -2.37 -11.74 35.69
C LYS A 23 -3.31 -12.65 34.91
N THR A 24 -4.47 -12.13 34.50
CA THR A 24 -5.52 -12.93 33.83
C THR A 24 -5.25 -13.06 32.33
N TYR A 25 -4.83 -11.98 31.68
CA TYR A 25 -4.72 -11.88 30.21
C TYR A 25 -3.28 -11.70 29.71
N GLY A 26 -2.31 -11.57 30.59
CA GLY A 26 -0.91 -11.34 30.26
C GLY A 26 -0.50 -9.87 30.35
N LYS A 27 0.81 -9.64 30.63
CA LYS A 27 1.36 -8.28 30.72
C LYS A 27 1.20 -7.52 29.44
N GLY A 28 0.84 -6.24 29.54
CA GLY A 28 0.67 -5.35 28.37
C GLY A 28 -0.71 -5.43 27.71
N THR A 29 -1.66 -6.19 28.29
CA THR A 29 -3.05 -6.23 27.79
C THR A 29 -3.76 -4.87 27.96
N VAL A 30 -3.44 -4.16 29.03
CA VAL A 30 -3.89 -2.79 29.28
C VAL A 30 -2.67 -1.96 29.68
N MET A 31 -2.44 -0.86 28.97
CA MET A 31 -1.31 0.02 29.24
C MET A 31 -1.73 1.49 29.16
N LYS A 32 -0.98 2.36 29.80
CA LYS A 32 -1.14 3.80 29.60
C LYS A 32 -0.42 4.22 28.34
N MET A 33 -1.00 5.13 27.57
CA MET A 33 -0.33 5.70 26.38
C MET A 33 1.00 6.38 26.72
N SER A 34 1.15 6.93 27.92
CA SER A 34 2.41 7.50 28.42
C SER A 34 3.53 6.47 28.60
N ASP A 35 3.18 5.20 28.75
CA ASP A 35 4.14 4.13 29.01
C ASP A 35 4.63 3.48 27.70
N GLN A 36 4.00 3.79 26.57
CA GLN A 36 4.48 3.47 25.24
C GLN A 36 5.35 4.64 24.75
N ALA A 37 6.61 4.37 24.45
CA ALA A 37 7.35 5.22 23.54
C ALA A 37 6.52 5.37 22.26
N VAL A 38 6.39 6.59 21.75
CA VAL A 38 5.78 6.82 20.43
C VAL A 38 6.60 5.98 19.45
N GLN A 39 6.13 4.79 19.14
CA GLN A 39 6.77 3.97 18.13
C GLN A 39 6.38 4.55 16.79
N ASP A 40 7.39 4.96 16.02
CA ASP A 40 7.19 5.25 14.61
C ASP A 40 6.57 4.02 13.95
N VAL A 41 5.58 4.27 13.09
CA VAL A 41 4.92 3.19 12.38
C VAL A 41 5.87 2.66 11.32
N ASP A 42 6.39 1.46 11.51
CA ASP A 42 7.18 0.77 10.51
C ASP A 42 6.38 0.63 9.22
N ALA A 43 7.04 0.82 8.07
CA ALA A 43 6.43 0.75 6.77
C ALA A 43 7.32 0.02 5.75
N ILE A 44 6.68 -0.56 4.75
CA ILE A 44 7.33 -1.12 3.56
C ILE A 44 7.26 -0.03 2.49
N PRO A 45 8.37 0.44 1.91
CA PRO A 45 8.37 1.41 0.82
C PRO A 45 7.49 0.93 -0.35
N SER A 46 6.79 1.84 -0.99
CA SER A 46 5.89 1.50 -2.09
C SER A 46 6.61 1.34 -3.43
N GLY A 47 7.88 1.72 -3.51
CA GLY A 47 8.65 1.86 -4.74
C GLY A 47 8.40 3.19 -5.45
N SER A 48 7.56 4.06 -4.90
CA SER A 48 7.30 5.42 -5.34
C SER A 48 7.54 6.39 -4.19
N LEU A 49 8.50 7.27 -4.33
CA LEU A 49 8.83 8.28 -3.32
C LEU A 49 7.65 9.23 -3.05
N GLY A 50 6.94 9.61 -4.10
CA GLY A 50 5.76 10.47 -4.00
C GLY A 50 4.61 9.78 -3.24
N LEU A 51 4.40 8.47 -3.46
CA LEU A 51 3.39 7.72 -2.73
C LEU A 51 3.78 7.53 -1.27
N ASP A 52 5.05 7.26 -0.97
CA ASP A 52 5.56 7.14 0.40
C ASP A 52 5.40 8.44 1.19
N LEU A 53 5.57 9.58 0.52
CA LEU A 53 5.25 10.90 1.06
C LEU A 53 3.75 11.10 1.33
N ALA A 54 2.92 10.70 0.39
CA ALA A 54 1.47 10.82 0.50
C ALA A 54 0.91 9.92 1.62
N LEU A 55 1.50 8.74 1.83
CA LEU A 55 1.18 7.82 2.92
C LEU A 55 1.59 8.36 4.30
N GLY A 56 2.59 9.24 4.36
CA GLY A 56 2.99 9.96 5.56
C GLY A 56 3.95 9.22 6.49
N VAL A 57 3.98 7.90 6.46
CA VAL A 57 4.85 7.03 7.28
C VAL A 57 6.00 6.41 6.48
N GLY A 58 6.19 6.81 5.22
CA GLY A 58 7.29 6.33 4.37
C GLY A 58 7.00 5.04 3.62
N GLY A 59 5.73 4.65 3.50
CA GLY A 59 5.32 3.46 2.77
C GLY A 59 4.03 2.83 3.27
N TYR A 60 3.81 1.58 2.94
CA TYR A 60 2.69 0.77 3.42
C TYR A 60 2.91 0.38 4.88
N PRO A 61 2.03 0.77 5.82
CA PRO A 61 2.23 0.49 7.24
C PRO A 61 2.24 -1.01 7.53
N ARG A 62 3.22 -1.48 8.32
CA ARG A 62 3.32 -2.88 8.75
C ARG A 62 2.18 -3.24 9.72
N GLY A 63 1.79 -4.50 9.72
CA GLY A 63 0.73 -5.00 10.59
C GLY A 63 -0.66 -4.46 10.25
N ARG A 64 -0.90 -4.06 9.00
CA ARG A 64 -2.15 -3.42 8.56
C ARG A 64 -2.71 -4.04 7.28
N VAL A 65 -4.02 -3.89 7.14
CA VAL A 65 -4.75 -4.19 5.91
C VAL A 65 -4.77 -2.94 5.03
N ILE A 66 -4.42 -3.10 3.77
CA ILE A 66 -4.40 -2.05 2.75
C ILE A 66 -5.29 -2.48 1.59
N GLU A 67 -6.06 -1.57 1.04
CA GLU A 67 -6.81 -1.77 -0.19
C GLU A 67 -6.29 -0.82 -1.27
N ILE A 68 -5.90 -1.39 -2.42
CA ILE A 68 -5.56 -0.64 -3.63
C ILE A 68 -6.64 -0.95 -4.67
N TYR A 69 -7.36 0.07 -5.11
CA TYR A 69 -8.45 -0.12 -6.05
C TYR A 69 -8.45 0.93 -7.17
N GLY A 70 -8.99 0.59 -8.29
CA GLY A 70 -9.08 1.45 -9.46
C GLY A 70 -9.56 0.69 -10.69
N PRO A 71 -9.68 1.39 -11.83
CA PRO A 71 -10.00 0.78 -13.11
C PRO A 71 -9.02 -0.31 -13.51
N GLU A 72 -9.40 -1.12 -14.46
CA GLU A 72 -8.50 -2.08 -15.09
C GLU A 72 -7.27 -1.38 -15.70
N SER A 73 -6.13 -2.07 -15.68
CA SER A 73 -4.84 -1.56 -16.21
C SER A 73 -4.39 -0.21 -15.62
N SER A 74 -4.86 0.17 -14.43
CA SER A 74 -4.45 1.44 -13.78
C SER A 74 -3.10 1.36 -13.07
N GLY A 75 -2.47 0.18 -12.97
CA GLY A 75 -1.18 -0.03 -12.30
C GLY A 75 -1.28 -0.60 -10.88
N LYS A 76 -2.44 -1.18 -10.50
CA LYS A 76 -2.63 -1.80 -9.17
C LYS A 76 -1.59 -2.88 -8.88
N THR A 77 -1.49 -3.88 -9.76
CA THR A 77 -0.53 -4.99 -9.64
C THR A 77 0.91 -4.47 -9.70
N THR A 78 1.20 -3.49 -10.56
CA THR A 78 2.52 -2.85 -10.63
C THR A 78 2.96 -2.29 -9.27
N LEU A 79 2.10 -1.52 -8.59
CA LEU A 79 2.41 -0.98 -7.27
C LEU A 79 2.64 -2.06 -6.23
N THR A 80 1.87 -3.16 -6.26
CA THR A 80 2.05 -4.24 -5.30
C THR A 80 3.32 -5.05 -5.57
N LEU A 81 3.70 -5.24 -6.83
CA LEU A 81 4.97 -5.88 -7.18
C LEU A 81 6.18 -5.04 -6.74
N HIS A 82 6.14 -3.71 -6.88
CA HIS A 82 7.15 -2.84 -6.30
C HIS A 82 7.23 -2.97 -4.77
N ALA A 83 6.09 -3.02 -4.07
CA ALA A 83 6.06 -3.22 -2.62
C ALA A 83 6.69 -4.57 -2.21
N ILE A 84 6.44 -5.64 -2.98
CA ILE A 84 7.09 -6.94 -2.79
C ILE A 84 8.61 -6.81 -2.98
N ALA A 85 9.05 -6.18 -4.08
CA ALA A 85 10.47 -5.99 -4.35
C ALA A 85 11.17 -5.20 -3.24
N GLU A 86 10.55 -4.13 -2.73
CA GLU A 86 11.10 -3.34 -1.62
C GLU A 86 11.13 -4.13 -0.31
N ALA A 87 10.11 -4.95 -0.01
CA ALA A 87 10.11 -5.83 1.15
C ALA A 87 11.24 -6.87 1.08
N GLN A 88 11.44 -7.49 -0.10
CA GLN A 88 12.51 -8.48 -0.32
C GLN A 88 13.91 -7.85 -0.24
N LYS A 89 14.11 -6.65 -0.78
CA LYS A 89 15.37 -5.88 -0.65
C LYS A 89 15.73 -5.60 0.81
N ALA A 90 14.74 -5.43 1.67
CA ALA A 90 14.93 -5.27 3.11
C ALA A 90 15.12 -6.61 3.84
N GLY A 91 15.23 -7.73 3.13
CA GLY A 91 15.37 -9.07 3.70
C GLY A 91 14.06 -9.71 4.16
N GLY A 92 12.92 -9.12 3.81
CA GLY A 92 11.59 -9.64 4.16
C GLY A 92 11.11 -10.75 3.22
N ILE A 93 10.17 -11.55 3.69
CA ILE A 93 9.55 -12.64 2.94
C ILE A 93 8.19 -12.19 2.43
N ALA A 94 7.96 -12.41 1.13
CA ALA A 94 6.75 -11.99 0.44
C ALA A 94 5.93 -13.17 -0.08
N ALA A 95 4.61 -13.02 -0.07
CA ALA A 95 3.69 -13.96 -0.69
C ALA A 95 2.71 -13.24 -1.63
N PHE A 96 2.36 -13.91 -2.73
CA PHE A 96 1.39 -13.45 -3.71
C PHE A 96 0.30 -14.50 -3.91
N ILE A 97 -0.94 -14.13 -3.64
CA ILE A 97 -2.12 -14.98 -3.85
C ILE A 97 -2.79 -14.51 -5.13
N ASP A 98 -2.56 -15.27 -6.20
CA ASP A 98 -3.02 -15.00 -7.56
C ASP A 98 -4.39 -15.67 -7.78
N ALA A 99 -5.46 -15.00 -7.37
CA ALA A 99 -6.81 -15.49 -7.57
C ALA A 99 -7.33 -15.24 -9.01
N GLU A 100 -6.67 -14.41 -9.79
CA GLU A 100 -7.00 -14.17 -11.21
C GLU A 100 -6.27 -15.14 -12.16
N HIS A 101 -5.29 -15.91 -11.66
CA HIS A 101 -4.43 -16.80 -12.46
C HIS A 101 -3.70 -16.08 -13.60
N ALA A 102 -3.25 -14.84 -13.33
CA ALA A 102 -2.70 -13.93 -14.32
C ALA A 102 -1.31 -13.36 -13.94
N PHE A 103 -0.60 -14.02 -13.02
CA PHE A 103 0.70 -13.56 -12.56
C PHE A 103 1.75 -13.63 -13.69
N ASP A 104 2.32 -12.46 -14.03
CA ASP A 104 3.39 -12.35 -15.01
C ASP A 104 4.76 -12.38 -14.31
N ARG A 105 5.42 -13.54 -14.37
CA ARG A 105 6.74 -13.77 -13.79
C ARG A 105 7.79 -12.83 -14.38
N PHE A 106 7.79 -12.65 -15.71
CA PHE A 106 8.80 -11.84 -16.38
C PHE A 106 8.67 -10.35 -16.06
N TYR A 107 7.42 -9.90 -15.94
CA TYR A 107 7.16 -8.54 -15.52
C TYR A 107 7.56 -8.31 -14.06
N ALA A 108 7.23 -9.22 -13.15
CA ALA A 108 7.60 -9.13 -11.75
C ALA A 108 9.13 -9.08 -11.57
N GLU A 109 9.88 -9.92 -12.29
CA GLU A 109 11.35 -9.94 -12.27
C GLU A 109 11.94 -8.61 -12.74
N LYS A 110 11.38 -8.01 -13.82
CA LYS A 110 11.78 -6.69 -14.30
C LYS A 110 11.55 -5.56 -13.31
N LEU A 111 10.55 -5.69 -12.45
CA LEU A 111 10.27 -4.75 -11.37
C LEU A 111 11.15 -4.96 -10.13
N GLY A 112 12.05 -5.95 -10.17
CA GLY A 112 13.00 -6.24 -9.11
C GLY A 112 12.51 -7.23 -8.06
N VAL A 113 11.43 -7.96 -8.35
CA VAL A 113 10.94 -9.06 -7.49
C VAL A 113 11.90 -10.23 -7.59
N ASP A 114 12.39 -10.73 -6.47
CA ASP A 114 13.11 -11.99 -6.39
C ASP A 114 12.12 -13.15 -6.52
N ILE A 115 12.02 -13.67 -7.74
CA ILE A 115 11.07 -14.70 -8.12
C ILE A 115 11.37 -16.04 -7.44
N GLU A 116 12.65 -16.35 -7.21
CA GLU A 116 13.07 -17.63 -6.62
C GLU A 116 12.64 -17.72 -5.13
N ASN A 117 12.50 -16.57 -4.46
CA ASN A 117 12.09 -16.47 -3.06
C ASN A 117 10.66 -15.94 -2.86
N LEU A 118 9.89 -15.74 -3.94
CA LEU A 118 8.49 -15.36 -3.85
C LEU A 118 7.60 -16.58 -3.61
N ILE A 119 6.83 -16.54 -2.54
CA ILE A 119 5.79 -17.56 -2.30
C ILE A 119 4.57 -17.20 -3.13
N ILE A 120 4.16 -18.07 -4.05
CA ILE A 120 2.98 -17.88 -4.89
C ILE A 120 1.93 -18.97 -4.64
N SER A 121 0.66 -18.58 -4.63
CA SER A 121 -0.48 -19.50 -4.54
C SER A 121 -1.55 -19.10 -5.55
N GLN A 122 -2.13 -20.10 -6.22
CA GLN A 122 -3.23 -19.95 -7.18
C GLN A 122 -4.43 -20.78 -6.70
N PRO A 123 -5.26 -20.21 -5.81
CA PRO A 123 -6.36 -20.93 -5.19
C PRO A 123 -7.55 -21.10 -6.15
N ASP A 124 -8.31 -22.18 -5.97
CA ASP A 124 -9.49 -22.50 -6.78
C ASP A 124 -10.73 -21.66 -6.40
N HIS A 125 -10.80 -21.18 -5.15
CA HIS A 125 -11.93 -20.41 -4.64
C HIS A 125 -11.54 -19.48 -3.48
N GLY A 126 -12.42 -18.54 -3.16
CA GLY A 126 -12.14 -17.47 -2.19
C GLY A 126 -11.83 -17.94 -0.78
N GLU A 127 -12.53 -18.97 -0.27
CA GLU A 127 -12.27 -19.56 1.05
C GLU A 127 -10.85 -20.11 1.14
N GLN A 128 -10.41 -20.84 0.12
CA GLN A 128 -9.06 -21.41 0.05
C GLN A 128 -8.00 -20.29 0.04
N ALA A 129 -8.19 -19.25 -0.78
CA ALA A 129 -7.31 -18.10 -0.84
C ALA A 129 -7.12 -17.45 0.53
N LEU A 130 -8.23 -17.22 1.24
CA LEU A 130 -8.23 -16.52 2.52
C LEU A 130 -7.73 -17.41 3.68
N GLU A 131 -7.91 -18.74 3.59
CA GLU A 131 -7.30 -19.69 4.53
C GLU A 131 -5.79 -19.79 4.35
N ILE A 132 -5.31 -19.82 3.11
CA ILE A 132 -3.87 -19.79 2.80
C ILE A 132 -3.27 -18.48 3.38
N ALA A 133 -3.90 -17.32 3.14
CA ALA A 133 -3.48 -16.06 3.72
C ALA A 133 -3.42 -16.12 5.25
N ASP A 134 -4.46 -16.64 5.92
CA ASP A 134 -4.50 -16.75 7.39
C ASP A 134 -3.35 -17.64 7.93
N ASN A 135 -3.08 -18.76 7.30
CA ASN A 135 -1.99 -19.67 7.69
C ASN A 135 -0.62 -19.02 7.50
N LEU A 136 -0.39 -18.34 6.37
CA LEU A 136 0.85 -17.62 6.09
C LEU A 136 1.07 -16.49 7.11
N ILE A 137 0.06 -15.69 7.41
CA ILE A 137 0.12 -14.62 8.42
C ILE A 137 0.45 -15.20 9.80
N ARG A 138 -0.23 -16.27 10.21
CA ARG A 138 -0.04 -16.92 11.53
C ARG A 138 1.32 -17.54 11.71
N SER A 139 2.02 -17.89 10.64
CA SER A 139 3.40 -18.38 10.72
C SER A 139 4.34 -17.34 11.35
N GLY A 140 4.00 -16.04 11.25
CA GLY A 140 4.85 -14.94 11.72
C GLY A 140 6.12 -14.72 10.89
N ALA A 141 6.27 -15.45 9.78
CA ALA A 141 7.46 -15.38 8.92
C ALA A 141 7.28 -14.45 7.73
N ILE A 142 6.04 -14.06 7.39
CA ILE A 142 5.72 -13.29 6.18
C ILE A 142 5.59 -11.81 6.50
N ASP A 143 6.33 -10.98 5.78
CA ASP A 143 6.31 -9.52 5.92
C ASP A 143 5.19 -8.87 5.11
N ILE A 144 4.93 -9.37 3.90
CA ILE A 144 3.92 -8.84 3.00
C ILE A 144 3.18 -9.96 2.26
N ILE A 145 1.86 -9.82 2.19
CA ILE A 145 0.98 -10.67 1.35
C ILE A 145 0.19 -9.76 0.42
N VAL A 146 0.18 -10.10 -0.86
CA VAL A 146 -0.69 -9.48 -1.86
C VAL A 146 -1.76 -10.48 -2.28
N VAL A 147 -3.02 -10.03 -2.32
CA VAL A 147 -4.16 -10.80 -2.85
C VAL A 147 -4.67 -10.10 -4.11
N ASP A 148 -4.47 -10.72 -5.26
CA ASP A 148 -4.88 -10.18 -6.57
C ASP A 148 -5.88 -11.14 -7.24
N SER A 149 -7.15 -10.80 -7.31
CA SER A 149 -7.83 -9.65 -6.72
C SER A 149 -9.04 -10.09 -5.89
N VAL A 150 -9.56 -9.17 -5.05
CA VAL A 150 -10.80 -9.42 -4.28
C VAL A 150 -11.96 -9.83 -5.20
N ALA A 151 -12.03 -9.26 -6.40
CA ALA A 151 -13.08 -9.57 -7.38
C ALA A 151 -13.09 -11.04 -7.81
N ALA A 152 -11.95 -11.72 -7.78
CA ALA A 152 -11.77 -13.11 -8.16
C ALA A 152 -11.95 -14.09 -6.98
N LEU A 153 -12.13 -13.62 -5.75
CA LEU A 153 -12.37 -14.47 -4.58
C LEU A 153 -13.82 -15.02 -4.59
N THR A 154 -14.13 -15.85 -5.58
CA THR A 154 -15.46 -16.44 -5.73
C THR A 154 -15.72 -17.46 -4.60
N PRO A 155 -16.84 -17.35 -3.87
CA PRO A 155 -17.20 -18.34 -2.86
C PRO A 155 -17.35 -19.75 -3.45
N LYS A 156 -16.85 -20.77 -2.74
CA LYS A 156 -16.91 -22.17 -3.16
C LYS A 156 -18.33 -22.61 -3.55
N SER A 157 -19.31 -22.23 -2.73
CA SER A 157 -20.71 -22.55 -2.99
C SER A 157 -21.29 -21.91 -4.25
N GLU A 158 -20.67 -20.82 -4.73
CA GLU A 158 -21.03 -20.16 -6.00
C GLU A 158 -20.46 -20.98 -7.19
N ILE A 159 -19.24 -21.48 -7.05
CA ILE A 159 -18.58 -22.31 -8.07
C ILE A 159 -19.29 -23.67 -8.22
N GLU A 160 -19.71 -24.29 -7.10
CA GLU A 160 -20.40 -25.57 -7.07
C GLU A 160 -21.90 -25.49 -7.45
N GLY A 161 -22.45 -24.26 -7.60
CA GLY A 161 -23.84 -24.03 -7.99
C GLY A 161 -24.07 -24.19 -9.49
N GLU A 162 -25.34 -24.22 -9.89
CA GLU A 162 -25.70 -24.22 -11.29
C GLU A 162 -25.55 -22.84 -11.94
N MET A 163 -25.29 -22.81 -13.25
CA MET A 163 -25.22 -21.57 -14.01
C MET A 163 -26.58 -20.86 -13.97
N GLY A 164 -26.56 -19.60 -13.46
CA GLY A 164 -27.76 -18.79 -13.32
C GLY A 164 -28.32 -18.70 -11.89
N ASP A 165 -27.80 -19.47 -10.95
CA ASP A 165 -28.16 -19.37 -9.53
C ASP A 165 -27.82 -17.97 -8.99
N SER A 166 -28.83 -17.28 -8.45
CA SER A 166 -28.61 -16.00 -7.78
C SER A 166 -28.17 -16.22 -6.35
N LYS A 167 -26.86 -16.04 -6.07
CA LYS A 167 -26.29 -16.15 -4.71
C LYS A 167 -25.83 -14.80 -4.16
N MET A 168 -26.78 -13.85 -4.10
CA MET A 168 -26.50 -12.48 -3.67
C MET A 168 -25.90 -12.44 -2.26
N GLY A 169 -24.84 -11.63 -2.10
CA GLY A 169 -24.23 -11.35 -0.81
C GLY A 169 -23.23 -12.35 -0.26
N LEU A 170 -23.04 -13.52 -0.89
CA LEU A 170 -22.08 -14.55 -0.42
C LEU A 170 -20.65 -13.99 -0.37
N HIS A 171 -20.21 -13.33 -1.42
CA HIS A 171 -18.89 -12.72 -1.50
C HIS A 171 -18.67 -11.68 -0.38
N ALA A 172 -19.65 -10.81 -0.12
CA ALA A 172 -19.57 -9.83 0.96
C ALA A 172 -19.52 -10.50 2.35
N ARG A 173 -20.24 -11.61 2.53
CA ARG A 173 -20.23 -12.43 3.75
C ARG A 173 -18.88 -13.09 3.97
N LEU A 174 -18.30 -13.69 2.92
CA LEU A 174 -16.97 -14.28 2.92
C LEU A 174 -15.91 -13.26 3.35
N MET A 175 -15.87 -12.10 2.70
CA MET A 175 -14.93 -11.02 3.03
C MET A 175 -15.11 -10.51 4.46
N SER A 176 -16.35 -10.36 4.94
CA SER A 176 -16.62 -9.93 6.30
C SER A 176 -16.14 -10.92 7.35
N GLN A 177 -16.30 -12.22 7.09
CA GLN A 177 -15.84 -13.28 7.98
C GLN A 177 -14.32 -13.37 8.01
N ALA A 178 -13.68 -13.35 6.83
CA ALA A 178 -12.24 -13.43 6.69
C ALA A 178 -11.54 -12.25 7.37
N LEU A 179 -11.95 -11.02 7.09
CA LEU A 179 -11.31 -9.83 7.64
C LEU A 179 -11.41 -9.73 9.16
N ARG A 180 -12.51 -10.21 9.76
CA ARG A 180 -12.61 -10.32 11.22
C ARG A 180 -11.54 -11.25 11.80
N LYS A 181 -11.27 -12.36 11.11
CA LYS A 181 -10.28 -13.36 11.54
C LYS A 181 -8.85 -12.85 11.29
N LEU A 182 -8.57 -12.35 10.09
CA LEU A 182 -7.24 -11.93 9.65
C LEU A 182 -6.71 -10.71 10.42
N THR A 183 -7.55 -9.72 10.72
CA THR A 183 -7.09 -8.44 11.30
C THR A 183 -6.33 -8.62 12.61
N SER A 184 -6.75 -9.54 13.47
CA SER A 184 -6.07 -9.82 14.74
C SER A 184 -4.69 -10.47 14.52
N SER A 185 -4.59 -11.41 13.58
CA SER A 185 -3.33 -12.08 13.23
C SER A 185 -2.36 -11.11 12.56
N ILE A 186 -2.83 -10.33 11.61
CA ILE A 186 -2.06 -9.30 10.89
C ILE A 186 -1.36 -8.34 11.86
N SER A 187 -2.11 -7.80 12.84
CA SER A 187 -1.56 -6.87 13.82
C SER A 187 -0.51 -7.51 14.74
N LYS A 188 -0.68 -8.78 15.09
CA LYS A 188 0.23 -9.50 16.00
C LYS A 188 1.53 -9.91 15.35
N THR A 189 1.49 -10.27 14.06
CA THR A 189 2.64 -10.74 13.30
C THR A 189 3.37 -9.64 12.53
N ASN A 190 2.86 -8.41 12.60
CA ASN A 190 3.39 -7.26 11.86
C ASN A 190 3.41 -7.45 10.33
N CYS A 191 2.61 -8.40 9.82
CA CYS A 191 2.47 -8.69 8.39
C CYS A 191 1.63 -7.60 7.71
N THR A 192 2.07 -7.10 6.57
CA THR A 192 1.28 -6.20 5.71
C THR A 192 0.46 -6.99 4.73
N VAL A 193 -0.86 -6.75 4.66
CA VAL A 193 -1.72 -7.44 3.69
C VAL A 193 -2.35 -6.42 2.75
N ILE A 194 -2.04 -6.55 1.45
CA ILE A 194 -2.56 -5.69 0.39
C ILE A 194 -3.61 -6.45 -0.40
N PHE A 195 -4.83 -5.95 -0.41
CA PHE A 195 -5.90 -6.42 -1.27
C PHE A 195 -6.01 -5.52 -2.49
N ILE A 196 -5.84 -6.09 -3.68
CA ILE A 196 -6.16 -5.43 -4.94
C ILE A 196 -7.66 -5.58 -5.17
N ASN A 197 -8.33 -4.50 -5.55
CA ASN A 197 -9.76 -4.51 -5.79
C ASN A 197 -10.14 -3.81 -7.10
N GLN A 198 -11.24 -4.21 -7.68
CA GLN A 198 -11.78 -3.65 -8.90
C GLN A 198 -12.95 -2.73 -8.59
N LEU A 199 -13.16 -1.75 -9.44
CA LEU A 199 -14.33 -0.87 -9.41
C LEU A 199 -15.50 -1.53 -10.16
N ARG A 200 -16.69 -1.31 -9.64
CA ARG A 200 -17.96 -1.63 -10.27
C ARG A 200 -18.86 -0.42 -10.16
N GLU A 201 -19.80 -0.29 -11.08
CA GLU A 201 -20.81 0.74 -11.05
C GLU A 201 -22.10 0.21 -10.43
N LYS A 202 -22.68 0.96 -9.52
CA LYS A 202 -24.00 0.67 -8.96
C LYS A 202 -25.06 1.09 -9.97
N ILE A 203 -25.88 0.16 -10.37
CA ILE A 203 -27.04 0.41 -11.25
C ILE A 203 -28.05 1.28 -10.51
N GLY A 204 -28.59 2.32 -11.17
CA GLY A 204 -29.68 3.15 -10.66
C GLY A 204 -29.25 4.32 -9.76
N VAL A 205 -27.97 4.60 -9.61
CA VAL A 205 -27.50 5.80 -8.89
C VAL A 205 -27.53 7.00 -9.82
N MET A 206 -28.58 7.84 -9.72
CA MET A 206 -28.72 9.06 -10.51
C MET A 206 -27.95 10.25 -9.95
N PHE A 207 -27.64 10.28 -8.66
CA PHE A 207 -26.90 11.34 -7.96
C PHE A 207 -25.80 10.78 -7.08
N GLY A 208 -24.65 11.45 -7.04
CA GLY A 208 -23.47 11.05 -6.28
C GLY A 208 -22.53 10.15 -7.08
N ASN A 209 -21.60 9.48 -6.38
CA ASN A 209 -20.62 8.60 -7.04
C ASN A 209 -21.18 7.17 -7.15
N PRO A 210 -21.43 6.66 -8.39
CA PRO A 210 -21.90 5.31 -8.61
C PRO A 210 -20.83 4.24 -8.36
N GLU A 211 -19.55 4.61 -8.35
CA GLU A 211 -18.44 3.65 -8.23
C GLU A 211 -18.41 2.98 -6.85
N THR A 212 -18.21 1.69 -6.84
CA THR A 212 -18.01 0.90 -5.63
C THR A 212 -17.00 -0.21 -5.87
N THR A 213 -16.36 -0.68 -4.81
CA THR A 213 -15.44 -1.82 -4.86
C THR A 213 -16.20 -3.13 -4.64
N THR A 214 -15.67 -4.26 -5.15
CA THR A 214 -16.23 -5.60 -4.94
C THR A 214 -16.03 -6.09 -3.51
N GLY A 215 -16.70 -7.19 -3.09
CA GLY A 215 -16.55 -7.77 -1.77
C GLY A 215 -17.33 -7.06 -0.65
N GLY A 216 -18.27 -6.18 -1.00
CA GLY A 216 -19.11 -5.47 -0.05
C GLY A 216 -18.38 -4.34 0.68
N ASN A 217 -18.81 -4.06 1.93
CA ASN A 217 -18.27 -2.92 2.69
C ASN A 217 -17.20 -3.31 3.70
N ALA A 218 -16.96 -4.60 3.95
CA ALA A 218 -16.07 -5.04 5.03
C ALA A 218 -14.65 -4.48 4.86
N LEU A 219 -14.07 -4.60 3.66
CA LEU A 219 -12.72 -4.12 3.38
C LEU A 219 -12.59 -2.60 3.57
N LYS A 220 -13.64 -1.82 3.23
CA LYS A 220 -13.67 -0.37 3.46
C LYS A 220 -13.54 0.00 4.93
N PHE A 221 -14.04 -0.84 5.84
CA PHE A 221 -13.94 -0.63 7.28
C PHE A 221 -12.62 -1.15 7.86
N TYR A 222 -12.22 -2.37 7.49
CA TYR A 222 -11.03 -3.03 8.04
C TYR A 222 -9.72 -2.44 7.50
N ALA A 223 -9.66 -2.00 6.26
CA ALA A 223 -8.45 -1.39 5.72
C ALA A 223 -8.04 -0.15 6.53
N SER A 224 -6.76 -0.11 6.90
CA SER A 224 -6.14 1.07 7.52
C SER A 224 -5.78 2.13 6.49
N VAL A 225 -5.41 1.70 5.28
CA VAL A 225 -5.11 2.58 4.14
C VAL A 225 -5.94 2.12 2.95
N ARG A 226 -6.50 3.07 2.21
CA ARG A 226 -7.19 2.83 0.94
C ARG A 226 -6.68 3.79 -0.11
N LEU A 227 -6.26 3.23 -1.24
CA LEU A 227 -5.68 3.96 -2.37
C LEU A 227 -6.57 3.82 -3.60
N ASP A 228 -6.97 4.96 -4.16
CA ASP A 228 -7.64 5.06 -5.46
C ASP A 228 -6.58 5.39 -6.52
N ILE A 229 -6.29 4.42 -7.41
CA ILE A 229 -5.30 4.57 -8.47
C ILE A 229 -5.98 4.76 -9.82
N ARG A 230 -5.58 5.81 -10.55
CA ARG A 230 -6.15 6.19 -11.85
C ARG A 230 -5.06 6.54 -12.85
N ARG A 231 -5.23 6.08 -14.08
CA ARG A 231 -4.46 6.63 -15.22
C ARG A 231 -4.94 8.04 -15.52
N SER A 232 -4.02 8.92 -15.83
CA SER A 232 -4.30 10.31 -16.21
C SER A 232 -4.00 10.53 -17.69
N THR A 233 -2.73 10.54 -18.08
CA THR A 233 -2.31 10.87 -19.44
C THR A 233 -1.37 9.79 -19.97
N GLN A 234 -1.45 9.47 -21.26
CA GLN A 234 -0.49 8.58 -21.90
C GLN A 234 0.85 9.29 -22.11
N ILE A 235 1.94 8.57 -21.87
CA ILE A 235 3.30 9.01 -22.16
C ILE A 235 3.68 8.39 -23.50
N LYS A 236 4.06 9.24 -24.46
CA LYS A 236 4.42 8.83 -25.82
C LYS A 236 5.87 9.21 -26.12
N ASN A 237 6.51 8.40 -26.93
CA ASN A 237 7.82 8.73 -27.50
C ASN A 237 7.68 9.71 -28.69
N SER A 238 8.81 10.10 -29.31
CA SER A 238 8.87 10.95 -30.48
C SER A 238 8.11 10.38 -31.70
N ASN A 239 7.94 9.06 -31.75
CA ASN A 239 7.23 8.35 -32.82
C ASN A 239 5.73 8.18 -32.53
N SER A 240 5.23 8.79 -31.44
CA SER A 240 3.85 8.66 -30.96
C SER A 240 3.48 7.28 -30.40
N ASP A 241 4.45 6.37 -30.19
CA ASP A 241 4.19 5.10 -29.52
C ASP A 241 3.96 5.33 -28.03
N VAL A 242 2.99 4.62 -27.46
CA VAL A 242 2.67 4.71 -26.02
C VAL A 242 3.68 3.92 -25.20
N MET A 243 4.49 4.63 -24.43
CA MET A 243 5.55 4.05 -23.59
C MET A 243 5.12 3.83 -22.14
N GLY A 244 4.04 4.45 -21.72
CA GLY A 244 3.55 4.36 -20.35
C GLY A 244 2.38 5.29 -20.09
N ASN A 245 2.03 5.44 -18.83
CA ASN A 245 0.96 6.34 -18.39
C ASN A 245 1.41 7.17 -17.19
N LYS A 246 1.03 8.43 -17.17
CA LYS A 246 1.01 9.21 -15.96
C LYS A 246 -0.12 8.70 -15.07
N THR A 247 0.19 8.36 -13.84
CA THR A 247 -0.71 7.72 -12.89
C THR A 247 -0.87 8.60 -11.67
N ARG A 248 -2.09 8.69 -11.19
CA ARG A 248 -2.45 9.41 -9.98
C ARG A 248 -2.98 8.44 -8.94
N VAL A 249 -2.44 8.51 -7.72
CA VAL A 249 -2.89 7.73 -6.57
C VAL A 249 -3.38 8.68 -5.49
N LYS A 250 -4.65 8.53 -5.11
CA LYS A 250 -5.26 9.29 -4.01
C LYS A 250 -5.38 8.43 -2.77
N VAL A 251 -4.86 8.90 -1.65
CA VAL A 251 -5.01 8.27 -0.34
C VAL A 251 -6.39 8.65 0.22
N VAL A 252 -7.41 7.83 -0.04
CA VAL A 252 -8.80 8.14 0.35
C VAL A 252 -9.13 7.79 1.79
N LYS A 253 -8.33 6.92 2.41
CA LYS A 253 -8.39 6.58 3.84
C LYS A 253 -6.99 6.32 4.35
N ASN A 254 -6.69 6.86 5.52
CA ASN A 254 -5.43 6.60 6.21
C ASN A 254 -5.67 6.69 7.73
N LYS A 255 -5.30 5.63 8.47
CA LYS A 255 -5.41 5.57 9.93
C LYS A 255 -4.07 5.85 10.63
N VAL A 256 -2.97 5.99 9.89
CA VAL A 256 -1.63 6.19 10.44
C VAL A 256 -1.05 7.58 10.15
N ALA A 257 -1.69 8.34 9.24
CA ALA A 257 -1.33 9.71 8.90
C ALA A 257 -2.55 10.47 8.34
N PRO A 258 -2.50 11.80 8.14
CA PRO A 258 -3.60 12.54 7.52
C PRO A 258 -3.93 12.02 6.10
N PRO A 259 -5.21 11.71 5.83
CA PRO A 259 -5.66 11.22 4.52
C PRO A 259 -5.76 12.35 3.46
N PHE A 260 -6.24 11.98 2.27
CA PHE A 260 -6.58 12.84 1.12
C PHE A 260 -5.39 13.44 0.38
N LYS A 261 -4.16 13.03 0.72
CA LYS A 261 -2.98 13.37 -0.07
C LYS A 261 -3.01 12.61 -1.40
N MET A 262 -2.30 13.16 -2.39
CA MET A 262 -2.16 12.58 -3.72
C MET A 262 -0.68 12.43 -4.07
N ALA A 263 -0.37 11.37 -4.83
CA ALA A 263 0.88 11.21 -5.54
C ALA A 263 0.60 11.08 -7.04
N GLU A 264 1.45 11.68 -7.85
CA GLU A 264 1.45 11.51 -9.30
C GLU A 264 2.85 11.08 -9.74
N PHE A 265 2.90 10.04 -10.56
CA PHE A 265 4.14 9.50 -11.11
C PHE A 265 3.88 8.79 -12.43
N ASP A 266 4.96 8.54 -13.17
CA ASP A 266 4.91 7.81 -14.42
C ASP A 266 5.03 6.31 -14.16
N ILE A 267 4.14 5.50 -14.75
CA ILE A 267 4.32 4.05 -14.87
C ILE A 267 4.71 3.76 -16.32
N MET A 268 5.94 3.29 -16.51
CA MET A 268 6.49 2.94 -17.83
C MET A 268 6.25 1.46 -18.11
N TYR A 269 5.87 1.12 -19.32
CA TYR A 269 5.66 -0.26 -19.73
C TYR A 269 6.96 -1.06 -19.69
N GLY A 270 6.93 -2.17 -18.98
CA GLY A 270 8.10 -3.04 -18.79
C GLY A 270 9.14 -2.56 -17.75
N GLU A 271 8.99 -1.33 -17.21
CA GLU A 271 9.90 -0.76 -16.19
C GLU A 271 9.19 -0.46 -14.86
N GLY A 272 7.86 -0.31 -14.88
CA GLY A 272 7.09 0.06 -13.69
C GLY A 272 7.15 1.55 -13.35
N VAL A 273 7.17 1.87 -12.05
CA VAL A 273 7.24 3.25 -11.56
C VAL A 273 8.58 3.90 -11.94
N SER A 274 8.53 5.06 -12.59
CA SER A 274 9.70 5.79 -13.04
C SER A 274 10.35 6.55 -11.88
N LYS A 275 11.23 5.89 -11.13
CA LYS A 275 11.98 6.50 -10.02
C LYS A 275 12.70 7.78 -10.44
N VAL A 276 13.36 7.76 -11.60
CA VAL A 276 14.06 8.93 -12.15
C VAL A 276 13.10 10.10 -12.39
N GLY A 277 11.88 9.80 -12.90
CA GLY A 277 10.86 10.82 -13.11
C GLY A 277 10.43 11.48 -11.80
N GLU A 278 10.24 10.69 -10.74
CA GLU A 278 9.87 11.20 -9.42
C GLU A 278 10.96 12.05 -8.78
N ILE A 279 12.22 11.63 -8.89
CA ILE A 279 13.37 12.41 -8.37
C ILE A 279 13.40 13.81 -8.99
N ILE A 280 13.15 13.92 -10.31
CA ILE A 280 13.10 15.22 -10.98
C ILE A 280 11.94 16.05 -10.47
N ASP A 281 10.72 15.48 -10.46
CA ASP A 281 9.50 16.21 -10.13
C ASP A 281 9.51 16.64 -8.65
N ILE A 282 9.83 15.73 -7.73
CA ILE A 282 9.91 16.03 -6.29
C ILE A 282 11.12 16.93 -5.99
N GLY A 283 12.24 16.75 -6.69
CA GLY A 283 13.41 17.63 -6.59
C GLY A 283 13.07 19.08 -6.94
N VAL A 284 12.18 19.30 -7.91
CA VAL A 284 11.68 20.64 -8.25
C VAL A 284 10.73 21.17 -7.16
N ASP A 285 9.83 20.33 -6.65
CA ASP A 285 8.87 20.73 -5.61
C ASP A 285 9.56 21.12 -4.29
N TYR A 286 10.70 20.49 -3.98
CA TYR A 286 11.52 20.83 -2.80
C TYR A 286 12.67 21.82 -3.10
N GLU A 287 12.67 22.46 -4.27
CA GLU A 287 13.66 23.46 -4.70
C GLU A 287 15.12 22.96 -4.72
N ILE A 288 15.33 21.65 -4.69
CA ILE A 288 16.65 21.01 -4.84
C ILE A 288 17.09 21.07 -6.30
N VAL A 289 16.17 20.76 -7.23
CA VAL A 289 16.36 20.94 -8.66
C VAL A 289 15.65 22.22 -9.08
N LYS A 290 16.39 23.18 -9.63
CA LYS A 290 15.85 24.43 -10.14
C LYS A 290 15.32 24.25 -11.54
N LYS A 291 14.09 24.72 -11.79
CA LYS A 291 13.47 24.74 -13.12
C LYS A 291 13.26 26.16 -13.58
N SER A 292 13.87 26.53 -14.71
CA SER A 292 13.68 27.83 -15.35
C SER A 292 13.26 27.61 -16.81
N GLY A 293 11.97 27.87 -17.08
CA GLY A 293 11.36 27.51 -18.38
C GLY A 293 11.47 26.02 -18.65
N SER A 294 12.16 25.65 -19.75
CA SER A 294 12.43 24.26 -20.10
C SER A 294 13.76 23.70 -19.52
N TRP A 295 14.55 24.53 -18.87
CA TRP A 295 15.86 24.14 -18.34
C TRP A 295 15.78 23.68 -16.89
N PHE A 296 16.51 22.61 -16.62
CA PHE A 296 16.71 22.09 -15.26
C PHE A 296 18.16 22.25 -14.86
N SER A 297 18.39 22.63 -13.61
CA SER A 297 19.73 22.75 -13.03
C SER A 297 19.75 22.25 -11.59
N TYR A 298 20.91 21.77 -11.18
CA TYR A 298 21.17 21.34 -9.83
C TYR A 298 22.46 22.05 -9.37
N GLU A 299 22.40 22.77 -8.26
CA GLU A 299 23.43 23.72 -7.84
C GLU A 299 23.77 24.68 -9.00
N ASP A 300 25.03 24.74 -9.43
CA ASP A 300 25.47 25.58 -10.55
C ASP A 300 25.58 24.84 -11.89
N THR A 301 25.17 23.53 -11.93
CA THR A 301 25.30 22.69 -13.11
C THR A 301 23.97 22.54 -13.84
N LYS A 302 23.97 22.77 -15.17
CA LYS A 302 22.81 22.50 -16.02
C LYS A 302 22.64 20.98 -16.22
N LEU A 303 21.47 20.46 -15.85
CA LEU A 303 21.12 19.05 -16.05
C LEU A 303 20.62 18.76 -17.48
N GLY A 304 19.90 19.72 -18.09
CA GLY A 304 19.40 19.55 -19.45
C GLY A 304 18.18 20.40 -19.76
N GLN A 305 17.79 20.39 -21.03
CA GLN A 305 16.59 21.06 -21.52
C GLN A 305 15.47 20.03 -21.73
N GLY A 306 14.38 20.17 -20.99
CA GLY A 306 13.26 19.24 -20.98
C GLY A 306 13.45 18.06 -20.02
N ARG A 307 12.32 17.56 -19.52
CA ARG A 307 12.29 16.47 -18.49
C ARG A 307 12.93 15.18 -19.01
N ASP A 308 12.75 14.86 -20.30
CA ASP A 308 13.27 13.61 -20.87
C ASP A 308 14.80 13.63 -21.01
N ALA A 309 15.40 14.79 -21.37
CA ALA A 309 16.85 14.92 -21.39
C ALA A 309 17.46 14.74 -19.98
N VAL A 310 16.79 15.27 -18.95
CA VAL A 310 17.22 15.08 -17.56
C VAL A 310 17.05 13.64 -17.11
N LYS A 311 15.97 12.95 -17.51
CA LYS A 311 15.80 11.52 -17.24
C LYS A 311 16.94 10.70 -17.81
N THR A 312 17.35 10.97 -19.05
CA THR A 312 18.47 10.29 -19.70
C THR A 312 19.77 10.56 -18.94
N LEU A 313 20.06 11.84 -18.63
CA LEU A 313 21.24 12.20 -17.87
C LEU A 313 21.33 11.46 -16.52
N LEU A 314 20.24 11.41 -15.76
CA LEU A 314 20.22 10.74 -14.45
C LEU A 314 20.34 9.21 -14.56
N ARG A 315 19.80 8.60 -15.61
CA ARG A 315 19.99 7.17 -15.89
C ARG A 315 21.46 6.83 -16.19
N ASP A 316 22.13 7.73 -16.90
CA ASP A 316 23.56 7.57 -17.26
C ASP A 316 24.50 7.94 -16.11
N ASN A 317 23.99 8.57 -15.05
CA ASN A 317 24.75 9.03 -13.89
C ASN A 317 24.10 8.58 -12.58
N PRO A 318 24.23 7.30 -12.19
CA PRO A 318 23.62 6.76 -10.96
C PRO A 318 24.06 7.49 -9.69
N GLU A 319 25.32 7.92 -9.61
CA GLU A 319 25.85 8.66 -8.45
C GLU A 319 25.10 9.98 -8.22
N LEU A 320 24.83 10.74 -9.28
CA LEU A 320 24.06 11.97 -9.21
C LEU A 320 22.59 11.69 -8.83
N MET A 321 22.03 10.59 -9.34
CA MET A 321 20.68 10.17 -8.99
C MET A 321 20.56 9.86 -7.50
N ASP A 322 21.51 9.11 -6.95
CA ASP A 322 21.54 8.74 -5.53
C ASP A 322 21.78 9.96 -4.63
N GLU A 323 22.61 10.90 -5.06
CA GLU A 323 22.81 12.18 -4.35
C GLU A 323 21.52 13.00 -4.29
N LEU A 324 20.83 13.16 -5.41
CA LEU A 324 19.54 13.87 -5.46
C LEU A 324 18.49 13.19 -4.59
N GLU A 325 18.38 11.86 -4.65
CA GLU A 325 17.46 11.09 -3.81
C GLU A 325 17.73 11.29 -2.32
N THR A 326 19.00 11.29 -1.93
CA THR A 326 19.43 11.52 -0.55
C THR A 326 19.02 12.91 -0.08
N LYS A 327 19.35 13.96 -0.85
CA LYS A 327 18.99 15.34 -0.52
C LYS A 327 17.48 15.56 -0.46
N ILE A 328 16.73 14.96 -1.39
CA ILE A 328 15.26 15.00 -1.37
C ILE A 328 14.73 14.35 -0.09
N THR A 329 15.24 13.16 0.26
CA THR A 329 14.82 12.43 1.46
C THR A 329 15.11 13.22 2.74
N GLU A 330 16.25 13.91 2.82
CA GLU A 330 16.61 14.78 3.94
C GLU A 330 15.69 15.99 4.03
N ALA A 331 15.44 16.68 2.91
CA ALA A 331 14.53 17.82 2.86
C ALA A 331 13.11 17.44 3.30
N ILE A 332 12.64 16.25 2.90
CA ILE A 332 11.37 15.69 3.33
C ILE A 332 11.31 15.47 4.85
N LYS A 333 12.38 14.92 5.44
CA LYS A 333 12.46 14.69 6.90
C LYS A 333 12.41 16.02 7.66
N ILE A 334 13.12 17.02 7.17
CA ILE A 334 13.12 18.36 7.78
C ILE A 334 11.73 19.02 7.69
N ALA A 335 11.04 18.89 6.56
CA ALA A 335 9.69 19.45 6.38
C ALA A 335 8.61 18.75 7.23
N LYS A 336 8.89 17.56 7.77
CA LYS A 336 7.98 16.81 8.65
C LYS A 336 8.24 17.03 10.14
N SER A 337 9.43 17.54 10.51
CA SER A 337 9.80 17.91 11.88
C SER A 337 9.25 19.28 12.26
#